data_3e652b38ff608fccb195fa1af5eb314f
#
_entry.id   3e652b38ff608fccb195fa1af5eb314f
#
_cell.length_a   1.000
_cell.length_b   1.000
_cell.length_c   1.000
_cell.angle_alpha   90.00
_cell.angle_beta   90.00
_cell.angle_gamma   90.00
#
_symmetry.space_group_name_H-M   'P 1'
#
loop_
_entity.id
_entity.type
_entity.pdbx_description
1 polymer ?
#
loop_
_entity_poly.entity_id
_entity_poly.type
_entity_poly.pdbx_seq_one_letter_code
_entity_poly.pdbx_strand_id
1 'polypeptide(L)'
;LESYKPGTPPYNETLKKVEGAIGAMSAQDQFGQLKVEAERANAMRSLYVRVREAAAAVAKESNIDYVIINDAIPPIEPAGFAATRQQLAMRRMLFANGEMDITDAVIGKANADFKSRGGKVPPPPAAPVAAPKP
;
A
#
# COMPACT_ATOMS: atom_id res chain seq x y z
N LEU A 1 -13.76 -22.83 -33.97
CA LEU A 1 -14.72 -23.94 -33.66
C LEU A 1 -15.84 -24.06 -34.71
N GLU A 2 -16.22 -22.97 -35.37
CA GLU A 2 -17.31 -22.96 -36.36
C GLU A 2 -17.03 -23.86 -37.58
N SER A 3 -15.74 -24.17 -37.85
CA SER A 3 -15.35 -25.00 -39.01
C SER A 3 -15.45 -26.50 -38.75
N TYR A 4 -15.67 -26.95 -37.50
CA TYR A 4 -15.74 -28.36 -37.13
C TYR A 4 -17.08 -28.73 -36.53
N LYS A 5 -17.57 -29.94 -36.87
CA LYS A 5 -18.83 -30.42 -36.26
C LYS A 5 -18.60 -30.81 -34.81
N PRO A 6 -19.51 -30.41 -33.87
CA PRO A 6 -19.44 -30.81 -32.48
C PRO A 6 -19.31 -32.31 -32.29
N GLY A 7 -18.47 -32.74 -31.36
CA GLY A 7 -18.23 -34.15 -31.04
C GLY A 7 -17.23 -34.90 -31.94
N THR A 8 -16.72 -34.24 -32.99
CA THR A 8 -15.65 -34.86 -33.83
C THR A 8 -14.28 -34.72 -33.14
N PRO A 9 -13.32 -35.65 -33.41
CA PRO A 9 -11.98 -35.57 -32.82
C PRO A 9 -11.29 -34.19 -32.98
N PRO A 10 -11.30 -33.56 -34.19
CA PRO A 10 -10.70 -32.23 -34.36
C PRO A 10 -11.43 -31.12 -33.59
N TYR A 11 -12.74 -31.22 -33.40
CA TYR A 11 -13.49 -30.29 -32.55
C TYR A 11 -13.06 -30.39 -31.08
N ASN A 12 -13.00 -31.60 -30.55
CA ASN A 12 -12.60 -31.85 -29.17
C ASN A 12 -11.15 -31.44 -28.88
N GLU A 13 -10.24 -31.67 -29.84
CA GLU A 13 -8.85 -31.23 -29.69
C GLU A 13 -8.74 -29.70 -29.68
N THR A 14 -9.47 -29.03 -30.57
CA THR A 14 -9.48 -27.56 -30.62
C THR A 14 -10.10 -26.99 -29.35
N LEU A 15 -11.18 -27.60 -28.85
CA LEU A 15 -11.81 -27.19 -27.59
C LEU A 15 -10.84 -27.27 -26.42
N LYS A 16 -10.12 -28.36 -26.26
CA LYS A 16 -9.08 -28.52 -25.23
C LYS A 16 -7.98 -27.45 -25.32
N LYS A 17 -7.54 -27.12 -26.54
CA LYS A 17 -6.55 -26.05 -26.76
C LYS A 17 -7.09 -24.68 -26.34
N VAL A 18 -8.34 -24.37 -26.64
CA VAL A 18 -9.00 -23.12 -26.25
C VAL A 18 -9.17 -23.06 -24.72
N GLU A 19 -9.67 -24.12 -24.11
CA GLU A 19 -9.80 -24.20 -22.65
C GLU A 19 -8.45 -24.04 -21.93
N GLY A 20 -7.41 -24.70 -22.43
CA GLY A 20 -6.05 -24.56 -21.92
C GLY A 20 -5.52 -23.14 -22.06
N ALA A 21 -5.77 -22.47 -23.18
CA ALA A 21 -5.34 -21.10 -23.42
C ALA A 21 -6.08 -20.12 -22.49
N ILE A 22 -7.40 -20.30 -22.29
CA ILE A 22 -8.19 -19.49 -21.36
C ILE A 22 -7.69 -19.68 -19.92
N GLY A 23 -7.41 -20.93 -19.51
CA GLY A 23 -6.85 -21.23 -18.20
C GLY A 23 -5.48 -20.58 -17.96
N ALA A 24 -4.59 -20.65 -18.95
CA ALA A 24 -3.28 -20.03 -18.89
C ALA A 24 -3.38 -18.48 -18.80
N MET A 25 -4.29 -17.87 -19.57
CA MET A 25 -4.52 -16.42 -19.55
C MET A 25 -5.06 -15.98 -18.18
N SER A 26 -6.03 -16.70 -17.64
CA SER A 26 -6.58 -16.41 -16.30
C SER A 26 -5.52 -16.53 -15.20
N ALA A 27 -4.67 -17.56 -15.25
CA ALA A 27 -3.57 -17.72 -14.31
C ALA A 27 -2.53 -16.58 -14.41
N GLN A 28 -2.23 -16.15 -15.63
CA GLN A 28 -1.33 -15.02 -15.90
C GLN A 28 -1.88 -13.71 -15.31
N ASP A 29 -3.18 -13.44 -15.51
CA ASP A 29 -3.85 -12.24 -14.97
C ASP A 29 -3.86 -12.23 -13.44
N GLN A 30 -4.18 -13.36 -12.81
CA GLN A 30 -4.14 -13.51 -11.36
C GLN A 30 -2.73 -13.29 -10.80
N PHE A 31 -1.73 -13.88 -11.43
CA PHE A 31 -0.34 -13.68 -11.04
C PHE A 31 0.10 -12.22 -11.20
N GLY A 32 -0.32 -11.56 -12.28
CA GLY A 32 -0.07 -10.13 -12.51
C GLY A 32 -0.67 -9.25 -11.42
N GLN A 33 -1.92 -9.51 -11.04
CA GLN A 33 -2.60 -8.80 -9.96
C GLN A 33 -1.89 -8.97 -8.62
N LEU A 34 -1.54 -10.21 -8.25
CA LEU A 34 -0.80 -10.49 -7.01
C LEU A 34 0.56 -9.79 -6.98
N LYS A 35 1.27 -9.76 -8.10
CA LYS A 35 2.54 -9.06 -8.21
C LYS A 35 2.38 -7.55 -7.99
N VAL A 36 1.39 -6.93 -8.64
CA VAL A 36 1.09 -5.49 -8.48
C VAL A 36 0.71 -5.17 -7.03
N GLU A 37 -0.11 -6.01 -6.40
CA GLU A 37 -0.47 -5.86 -4.99
C GLU A 37 0.75 -5.93 -4.06
N ALA A 38 1.62 -6.91 -4.28
CA ALA A 38 2.86 -7.05 -3.52
C ALA A 38 3.78 -5.83 -3.68
N GLU A 39 3.94 -5.32 -4.91
CA GLU A 39 4.73 -4.12 -5.18
C GLU A 39 4.15 -2.87 -4.50
N ARG A 40 2.82 -2.70 -4.54
CA ARG A 40 2.13 -1.60 -3.84
C ARG A 40 2.33 -1.68 -2.33
N ALA A 41 2.18 -2.87 -1.75
CA ALA A 41 2.40 -3.08 -0.32
C ALA A 41 3.85 -2.77 0.09
N ASN A 42 4.84 -3.16 -0.73
CA ASN A 42 6.24 -2.87 -0.51
C ASN A 42 6.54 -1.36 -0.63
N ALA A 43 5.98 -0.69 -1.64
CA ALA A 43 6.11 0.76 -1.81
C ALA A 43 5.52 1.52 -0.61
N MET A 44 4.33 1.12 -0.15
CA MET A 44 3.69 1.73 1.02
C MET A 44 4.53 1.56 2.30
N ARG A 45 5.09 0.36 2.51
CA ARG A 45 5.98 0.09 3.65
C ARG A 45 7.24 0.94 3.61
N SER A 46 7.86 1.05 2.43
CA SER A 46 9.06 1.87 2.23
C SER A 46 8.77 3.35 2.46
N LEU A 47 7.64 3.84 1.97
CA LEU A 47 7.18 5.21 2.20
C LEU A 47 6.98 5.49 3.69
N TYR A 48 6.27 4.60 4.39
CA TYR A 48 6.05 4.74 5.84
C TYR A 48 7.34 4.85 6.64
N VAL A 49 8.33 4.00 6.35
CA VAL A 49 9.63 4.04 7.02
C VAL A 49 10.30 5.40 6.81
N ARG A 50 10.26 5.94 5.61
CA ARG A 50 10.86 7.24 5.30
C ARG A 50 10.19 8.42 5.95
N VAL A 51 8.85 8.43 5.94
CA VAL A 51 8.09 9.47 6.65
C VAL A 51 8.44 9.42 8.15
N ARG A 52 8.54 8.24 8.73
CA ARG A 52 8.95 8.07 10.13
C ARG A 52 10.37 8.57 10.40
N GLU A 53 11.32 8.28 9.51
CA GLU A 53 12.70 8.75 9.62
C GLU A 53 12.76 10.29 9.52
N ALA A 54 12.06 10.89 8.55
CA ALA A 54 11.98 12.34 8.40
C ALA A 54 11.32 13.00 9.61
N ALA A 55 10.22 12.45 10.12
CA ALA A 55 9.56 12.93 11.32
C ALA A 55 10.48 12.86 12.56
N ALA A 56 11.22 11.77 12.72
CA ALA A 56 12.18 11.64 13.81
C ALA A 56 13.35 12.64 13.71
N ALA A 57 13.80 12.96 12.50
CA ALA A 57 14.84 13.97 12.28
C ALA A 57 14.33 15.37 12.64
N VAL A 58 13.15 15.76 12.13
CA VAL A 58 12.52 17.06 12.45
C VAL A 58 12.24 17.17 13.95
N ALA A 59 11.72 16.12 14.59
CA ALA A 59 11.46 16.11 16.02
C ALA A 59 12.74 16.36 16.84
N LYS A 60 13.86 15.72 16.49
CA LYS A 60 15.16 15.93 17.14
C LYS A 60 15.69 17.34 16.94
N GLU A 61 15.58 17.89 15.71
CA GLU A 61 16.03 19.25 15.39
C GLU A 61 15.20 20.30 16.15
N SER A 62 13.90 20.02 16.42
CA SER A 62 12.97 20.92 17.09
C SER A 62 12.77 20.62 18.57
N ASN A 63 13.51 19.67 19.14
CA ASN A 63 13.40 19.23 20.54
C ASN A 63 11.98 18.78 20.93
N ILE A 64 11.34 17.99 20.03
CA ILE A 64 10.00 17.42 20.21
C ILE A 64 10.14 15.97 20.63
N ASP A 65 9.49 15.56 21.73
CA ASP A 65 9.55 14.20 22.26
C ASP A 65 8.61 13.24 21.51
N TYR A 66 7.46 13.73 21.05
CA TYR A 66 6.43 12.90 20.43
C TYR A 66 5.88 13.54 19.16
N VAL A 67 5.76 12.75 18.09
CA VAL A 67 5.07 13.11 16.85
C VAL A 67 3.89 12.17 16.66
N ILE A 68 2.69 12.72 16.59
CA ILE A 68 1.44 11.97 16.48
C ILE A 68 0.73 12.38 15.19
N ILE A 69 0.14 11.42 14.49
CA ILE A 69 -0.67 11.71 13.30
C ILE A 69 -1.96 12.41 13.74
N ASN A 70 -2.22 13.57 13.17
CA ASN A 70 -3.49 14.28 13.42
C ASN A 70 -4.60 13.68 12.54
N ASP A 71 -5.37 12.78 13.11
CA ASP A 71 -6.50 12.13 12.46
C ASP A 71 -7.84 12.87 12.68
N ALA A 72 -7.81 14.04 13.34
CA ALA A 72 -8.98 14.89 13.51
C ALA A 72 -9.30 15.73 12.26
N ILE A 73 -8.31 16.00 11.40
CA ILE A 73 -8.44 16.89 10.24
C ILE A 73 -9.46 16.40 9.20
N PRO A 74 -9.46 15.12 8.75
CA PRO A 74 -10.44 14.69 7.79
C PRO A 74 -11.85 14.76 8.40
N PRO A 75 -12.84 15.37 7.72
CA PRO A 75 -14.21 15.37 8.22
C PRO A 75 -14.75 13.95 8.31
N ILE A 76 -15.73 13.73 9.19
CA ILE A 76 -16.46 12.45 9.21
C ILE A 76 -17.39 12.44 8.02
N GLU A 77 -17.18 11.45 7.13
CA GLU A 77 -18.02 11.31 5.97
C GLU A 77 -19.43 10.84 6.33
N PRO A 78 -20.48 11.39 5.66
CA PRO A 78 -21.85 10.92 5.84
C PRO A 78 -21.94 9.43 5.51
N ALA A 79 -22.34 8.63 6.48
CA ALA A 79 -22.45 7.18 6.34
C ALA A 79 -23.54 6.63 7.27
N GLY A 80 -23.92 5.37 7.10
CA GLY A 80 -24.81 4.69 8.05
C GLY A 80 -24.19 4.59 9.45
N PHE A 81 -25.04 4.41 10.48
CA PHE A 81 -24.61 4.41 11.89
C PHE A 81 -23.39 3.55 12.20
N ALA A 82 -23.33 2.33 11.68
CA ALA A 82 -22.19 1.42 11.92
C ALA A 82 -20.87 1.98 11.36
N ALA A 83 -20.91 2.52 10.13
CA ALA A 83 -19.72 3.09 9.49
C ALA A 83 -19.29 4.40 10.16
N THR A 84 -20.24 5.26 10.55
CA THR A 84 -19.95 6.49 11.32
C THR A 84 -19.31 6.14 12.67
N ARG A 85 -19.85 5.14 13.37
CA ARG A 85 -19.27 4.66 14.63
C ARG A 85 -17.85 4.14 14.45
N GLN A 86 -17.58 3.44 13.36
CA GLN A 86 -16.24 2.94 13.03
C GLN A 86 -15.28 4.11 12.75
N GLN A 87 -15.68 5.12 11.98
CA GLN A 87 -14.87 6.31 11.73
C GLN A 87 -14.52 7.04 13.05
N LEU A 88 -15.49 7.18 13.95
CA LEU A 88 -15.25 7.78 15.27
C LEU A 88 -14.33 6.96 16.15
N ALA A 89 -14.49 5.63 16.16
CA ALA A 89 -13.66 4.72 16.96
C ALA A 89 -12.18 4.68 16.51
N MET A 90 -11.91 5.01 15.25
CA MET A 90 -10.54 5.06 14.71
C MET A 90 -9.84 6.38 15.03
N ARG A 91 -10.57 7.44 15.42
CA ARG A 91 -9.98 8.73 15.77
C ARG A 91 -9.38 8.70 17.16
N ARG A 92 -8.14 9.07 17.24
CA ARG A 92 -7.36 9.13 18.49
C ARG A 92 -7.19 10.56 18.98
N MET A 93 -7.33 11.53 18.08
CA MET A 93 -7.15 12.95 18.37
C MET A 93 -8.46 13.69 18.09
N LEU A 94 -8.89 14.54 19.02
CA LEU A 94 -10.08 15.37 18.87
C LEU A 94 -9.73 16.79 18.40
N PHE A 95 -8.55 17.28 18.80
CA PHE A 95 -8.08 18.62 18.49
C PHE A 95 -6.55 18.67 18.50
N ALA A 96 -5.97 19.45 17.60
CA ALA A 96 -4.58 19.85 17.62
C ALA A 96 -4.46 21.34 17.29
N ASN A 97 -3.58 22.06 17.99
CA ASN A 97 -3.23 23.43 17.63
C ASN A 97 -2.38 23.41 16.34
N GLY A 98 -2.78 24.21 15.34
CA GLY A 98 -2.04 24.30 14.07
C GLY A 98 -0.60 24.78 14.21
N GLU A 99 -0.28 25.52 15.26
CA GLU A 99 1.09 25.98 15.55
C GLU A 99 2.05 24.80 15.87
N MET A 100 1.50 23.66 16.29
CA MET A 100 2.26 22.44 16.57
C MET A 100 2.34 21.48 15.36
N ASP A 101 1.79 21.88 14.22
CA ASP A 101 1.81 21.06 13.02
C ASP A 101 3.19 21.17 12.32
N ILE A 102 3.91 20.05 12.29
CA ILE A 102 5.21 19.94 11.65
C ILE A 102 5.14 19.24 10.28
N THR A 103 3.95 19.05 9.73
CA THR A 103 3.72 18.30 8.49
C THR A 103 4.58 18.84 7.34
N ASP A 104 4.58 20.14 7.12
CA ASP A 104 5.35 20.76 6.03
C ASP A 104 6.87 20.57 6.22
N ALA A 105 7.36 20.65 7.45
CA ALA A 105 8.77 20.41 7.75
C ALA A 105 9.15 18.95 7.47
N VAL A 106 8.32 17.99 7.84
CA VAL A 106 8.51 16.56 7.57
C VAL A 106 8.48 16.27 6.07
N ILE A 107 7.51 16.85 5.34
CA ILE A 107 7.43 16.73 3.88
C ILE A 107 8.67 17.31 3.22
N GLY A 108 9.09 18.50 3.63
CA GLY A 108 10.30 19.15 3.12
C GLY A 108 11.55 18.29 3.33
N LYS A 109 11.72 17.74 4.54
CA LYS A 109 12.83 16.84 4.88
C LYS A 109 12.80 15.55 4.05
N ALA A 110 11.65 14.88 3.97
CA ALA A 110 11.48 13.66 3.19
C ALA A 110 11.79 13.87 1.70
N ASN A 111 11.34 15.01 1.13
CA ASN A 111 11.62 15.38 -0.26
C ASN A 111 13.11 15.70 -0.51
N ALA A 112 13.75 16.39 0.42
CA ALA A 112 15.18 16.68 0.34
C ALA A 112 16.00 15.39 0.37
N ASP A 113 15.68 14.48 1.29
CA ASP A 113 16.33 13.18 1.40
C ASP A 113 16.10 12.30 0.15
N PHE A 114 14.90 12.35 -0.44
CA PHE A 114 14.62 11.66 -1.70
C PHE A 114 15.45 12.20 -2.85
N LYS A 115 15.54 13.51 -2.99
CA LYS A 115 16.36 14.17 -4.03
C LYS A 115 17.86 13.88 -3.85
N SER A 116 18.37 13.91 -2.63
CA SER A 116 19.79 13.65 -2.33
C SER A 116 20.20 12.21 -2.69
N ARG A 117 19.26 11.27 -2.68
CA ARG A 117 19.46 9.87 -3.09
C ARG A 117 19.20 9.62 -4.58
N GLY A 118 19.11 10.67 -5.39
CA GLY A 118 18.88 10.60 -6.84
C GLY A 118 17.49 10.11 -7.24
N GLY A 119 16.46 10.34 -6.40
CA GLY A 119 15.08 9.95 -6.69
C GLY A 119 14.81 8.44 -6.63
N LYS A 120 15.71 7.65 -6.07
CA LYS A 120 15.54 6.21 -5.94
C LYS A 120 14.90 5.85 -4.60
N VAL A 121 13.85 5.03 -4.66
CA VAL A 121 13.26 4.40 -3.48
C VAL A 121 14.08 3.15 -3.18
N PRO A 122 14.78 3.06 -2.03
CA PRO A 122 15.44 1.80 -1.68
C PRO A 122 14.41 0.70 -1.42
N PRO A 123 14.84 -0.56 -1.57
CA PRO A 123 13.99 -1.69 -1.24
C PRO A 123 13.51 -1.60 0.22
N PRO A 124 12.31 -2.13 0.52
CA PRO A 124 11.82 -2.17 1.89
C PRO A 124 12.82 -2.91 2.78
N PRO A 125 12.95 -2.49 4.06
CA PRO A 125 13.77 -3.24 5.01
C PRO A 125 13.29 -4.70 5.05
N ALA A 126 14.25 -5.62 5.07
CA ALA A 126 13.96 -7.04 5.20
C ALA A 126 13.01 -7.26 6.40
N ALA A 127 11.97 -8.06 6.18
CA ALA A 127 11.08 -8.44 7.28
C ALA A 127 11.95 -9.03 8.42
N PRO A 128 11.68 -8.68 9.69
CA PRO A 128 12.39 -9.29 10.80
C PRO A 128 12.22 -10.81 10.69
N VAL A 129 13.34 -11.51 10.57
CA VAL A 129 13.36 -12.98 10.60
C VAL A 129 12.69 -13.37 11.91
N ALA A 130 11.56 -14.07 11.81
CA ALA A 130 10.87 -14.58 12.99
C ALA A 130 11.89 -15.41 13.78
N ALA A 131 12.11 -15.01 15.04
CA ALA A 131 12.96 -15.80 15.92
C ALA A 131 12.41 -17.24 15.98
N PRO A 132 13.26 -18.26 15.93
CA PRO A 132 12.82 -19.64 16.08
C PRO A 132 12.06 -19.75 17.40
N LYS A 133 10.82 -20.27 17.33
CA LYS A 133 10.06 -20.60 18.55
C LYS A 133 10.84 -21.63 19.36
N PRO A 134 10.92 -21.45 20.68
CA PRO A 134 11.50 -22.42 21.59
C PRO A 134 10.77 -23.76 21.56
#